data_facfdf315cb6332f4406799d538e11f4
#
_entry.id   facfdf315cb6332f4406799d538e11f4
#
_cell.length_a   1.000
_cell.length_b   1.000
_cell.length_c   1.000
_cell.angle_alpha   90.00
_cell.angle_beta   90.00
_cell.angle_gamma   90.00
#
_symmetry.space_group_name_H-M   'P 1'
#
loop_
_entity.id
_entity.type
_entity.pdbx_description
1 polymer ?
#
loop_
_entity_poly.entity_id
_entity_poly.type
_entity_poly.pdbx_seq_one_letter_code
_entity_poly.pdbx_strand_id
1 'polypeptide(L)'
;VKVNTLRERISEYEKIYDYRFIRKLPIITVINGRSFKKTTSLLKKPFSEDFLKLMCYTMIRLLAEVDGAVFAYCYSDEITLVSRNDQTHETEPWYNGSIQKISSATSSIASTSFLMSALENDINLIGDPIFTSSSFVVPNTMEVVNTLINKQQSAFNYSVHSACYFELLKKYTYDTVDDTLKNLTSEEKIDLLFQETGIEFNSYSSSFRKGAACYRAPKLIDHQDGSQEIKNKITIDADLPTFSKNIDFLSEIITGKNILKL
;
A
#
# COMPACT_ATOMS: atom_id res chain seq x y z
N VAL A 1 -9.09 8.63 -51.71
CA VAL A 1 -8.55 8.62 -50.34
C VAL A 1 -9.38 9.61 -49.53
N LYS A 2 -10.10 9.11 -48.50
CA LYS A 2 -10.91 9.95 -47.62
C LYS A 2 -9.93 10.80 -46.77
N VAL A 3 -9.99 12.12 -46.93
CA VAL A 3 -9.16 13.01 -46.12
C VAL A 3 -9.79 13.09 -44.73
N ASN A 4 -9.06 12.63 -43.70
CA ASN A 4 -9.52 12.73 -42.31
C ASN A 4 -9.75 14.19 -41.92
N THR A 5 -10.84 14.46 -41.24
CA THR A 5 -11.08 15.77 -40.62
C THR A 5 -10.02 16.05 -39.55
N LEU A 6 -9.80 17.32 -39.20
CA LEU A 6 -8.89 17.67 -38.10
C LEU A 6 -9.20 16.91 -36.82
N ARG A 7 -10.48 16.77 -36.47
CA ARG A 7 -10.94 16.04 -35.27
C ARG A 7 -10.56 14.55 -35.35
N GLU A 8 -10.78 13.91 -36.49
CA GLU A 8 -10.41 12.48 -36.66
C GLU A 8 -8.91 12.29 -36.53
N ARG A 9 -8.10 13.13 -37.13
CA ARG A 9 -6.65 13.07 -37.07
C ARG A 9 -6.13 13.26 -35.63
N ILE A 10 -6.64 14.22 -34.87
CA ILE A 10 -6.26 14.43 -33.49
C ILE A 10 -6.70 13.24 -32.60
N SER A 11 -7.91 12.71 -32.83
CA SER A 11 -8.38 11.51 -32.11
C SER A 11 -7.53 10.26 -32.38
N GLU A 12 -6.95 10.13 -33.58
CA GLU A 12 -6.00 9.05 -33.88
C GLU A 12 -4.73 9.17 -33.04
N TYR A 13 -4.18 10.38 -32.86
CA TYR A 13 -3.00 10.59 -32.00
C TYR A 13 -3.27 10.25 -30.54
N GLU A 14 -4.42 10.65 -30.01
CA GLU A 14 -4.83 10.35 -28.65
C GLU A 14 -4.98 8.83 -28.43
N LYS A 15 -5.57 8.11 -29.39
CA LYS A 15 -5.81 6.66 -29.29
C LYS A 15 -4.55 5.82 -29.30
N ILE A 16 -3.48 6.26 -29.94
CA ILE A 16 -2.21 5.52 -30.02
C ILE A 16 -1.63 5.27 -28.61
N TYR A 17 -1.87 6.14 -27.67
CA TYR A 17 -1.35 6.07 -26.31
C TYR A 17 -2.38 5.62 -25.25
N ASP A 18 -3.60 5.22 -25.68
CA ASP A 18 -4.63 4.71 -24.76
C ASP A 18 -4.40 3.21 -24.47
N TYR A 19 -3.33 2.91 -23.76
CA TYR A 19 -3.03 1.55 -23.33
C TYR A 19 -4.00 1.12 -22.23
N ARG A 20 -4.52 -0.13 -22.37
CA ARG A 20 -5.50 -0.70 -21.45
C ARG A 20 -5.08 -2.08 -20.97
N PHE A 21 -5.42 -2.40 -19.74
CA PHE A 21 -5.27 -3.75 -19.20
C PHE A 21 -6.22 -4.73 -19.87
N ILE A 22 -5.77 -5.99 -19.94
CA ILE A 22 -6.64 -7.11 -20.29
C ILE A 22 -7.69 -7.24 -19.18
N ARG A 23 -8.95 -7.38 -19.59
CA ARG A 23 -10.08 -7.53 -18.67
C ARG A 23 -10.05 -8.88 -17.96
N LYS A 24 -10.75 -8.96 -16.82
CA LYS A 24 -10.90 -10.17 -15.99
C LYS A 24 -9.58 -10.68 -15.40
N LEU A 25 -8.61 -9.80 -15.22
CA LEU A 25 -7.39 -10.08 -14.48
C LEU A 25 -7.27 -9.12 -13.28
N PRO A 26 -6.82 -9.60 -12.11
CA PRO A 26 -6.52 -8.73 -10.99
C PRO A 26 -5.49 -7.66 -11.36
N ILE A 27 -5.72 -6.43 -10.90
CA ILE A 27 -4.81 -5.31 -11.10
C ILE A 27 -4.10 -5.02 -9.79
N ILE A 28 -2.78 -4.96 -9.85
CA ILE A 28 -1.93 -4.48 -8.75
C ILE A 28 -1.50 -3.05 -9.09
N THR A 29 -1.74 -2.11 -8.18
CA THR A 29 -1.24 -0.75 -8.28
C THR A 29 -0.27 -0.48 -7.13
N VAL A 30 0.98 -0.19 -7.46
CA VAL A 30 2.02 0.18 -6.50
C VAL A 30 2.14 1.70 -6.50
N ILE A 31 1.97 2.30 -5.34
CA ILE A 31 1.92 3.75 -5.12
C ILE A 31 3.06 4.10 -4.17
N ASN A 32 3.98 4.95 -4.61
CA ASN A 32 5.21 5.27 -3.88
C ASN A 32 5.31 6.77 -3.58
N GLY A 33 5.73 7.10 -2.38
CA GLY A 33 6.04 8.46 -1.98
C GLY A 33 7.30 8.99 -2.67
N ARG A 34 7.18 10.12 -3.38
CA ARG A 34 8.33 10.79 -4.01
C ARG A 34 9.05 11.67 -2.99
N SER A 35 10.34 11.40 -2.77
CA SER A 35 11.19 12.21 -1.87
C SER A 35 10.68 12.25 -0.42
N PHE A 36 10.00 11.23 0.04
CA PHE A 36 9.38 11.17 1.37
C PHE A 36 10.39 11.25 2.52
N LYS A 37 11.65 10.88 2.30
CA LYS A 37 12.74 11.13 3.27
C LYS A 37 12.80 12.61 3.69
N LYS A 38 12.61 13.55 2.74
CA LYS A 38 12.55 14.98 3.00
C LYS A 38 11.18 15.38 3.59
N THR A 39 10.09 14.97 2.95
CA THR A 39 8.72 15.35 3.35
C THR A 39 8.42 14.95 4.79
N THR A 40 8.89 13.79 5.25
CA THR A 40 8.66 13.24 6.60
C THR A 40 9.85 13.41 7.55
N SER A 41 10.77 14.33 7.24
CA SER A 41 12.00 14.49 8.05
C SER A 41 11.77 14.99 9.48
N LEU A 42 10.62 15.64 9.72
CA LEU A 42 10.21 16.09 11.06
C LEU A 42 9.57 14.98 11.90
N LEU A 43 9.21 13.87 11.29
CA LEU A 43 8.57 12.76 12.00
C LEU A 43 9.59 11.88 12.71
N LYS A 44 9.15 11.24 13.79
CA LYS A 44 9.99 10.35 14.62
C LYS A 44 10.66 9.25 13.77
N LYS A 45 11.91 8.92 14.11
CA LYS A 45 12.70 7.84 13.52
C LYS A 45 13.09 6.83 14.60
N PRO A 46 13.26 5.54 14.29
CA PRO A 46 13.12 4.90 12.96
C PRO A 46 11.67 4.81 12.47
N PHE A 47 10.68 4.79 13.35
CA PHE A 47 9.27 4.61 13.05
C PHE A 47 8.43 5.72 13.67
N SER A 48 7.33 6.09 13.00
CA SER A 48 6.40 7.13 13.42
C SER A 48 4.96 6.64 13.35
N GLU A 49 4.26 6.67 14.46
CA GLU A 49 2.82 6.39 14.53
C GLU A 49 2.01 7.40 13.68
N ASP A 50 2.42 8.68 13.70
CA ASP A 50 1.80 9.71 12.87
C ASP A 50 1.92 9.36 11.39
N PHE A 51 3.10 8.94 10.94
CA PHE A 51 3.28 8.52 9.55
C PHE A 51 2.42 7.31 9.20
N LEU A 52 2.37 6.29 10.06
CA LEU A 52 1.51 5.12 9.87
C LEU A 52 0.04 5.54 9.79
N LYS A 53 -0.42 6.46 10.65
CA LYS A 53 -1.79 6.99 10.62
C LYS A 53 -2.12 7.66 9.29
N LEU A 54 -1.21 8.48 8.75
CA LEU A 54 -1.38 9.11 7.43
C LEU A 54 -1.47 8.07 6.31
N MET A 55 -0.61 7.05 6.32
CA MET A 55 -0.63 5.97 5.34
C MET A 55 -1.90 5.13 5.44
N CYS A 56 -2.36 4.80 6.66
CA CYS A 56 -3.61 4.08 6.86
C CYS A 56 -4.83 4.87 6.35
N TYR A 57 -4.91 6.17 6.63
CA TYR A 57 -5.97 7.02 6.09
C TYR A 57 -5.94 7.03 4.56
N THR A 58 -4.76 7.14 3.97
CA THR A 58 -4.58 7.10 2.51
C THR A 58 -5.07 5.77 1.92
N MET A 59 -4.77 4.63 2.56
CA MET A 59 -5.29 3.33 2.14
C MET A 59 -6.82 3.24 2.20
N ILE A 60 -7.44 3.78 3.26
CA ILE A 60 -8.91 3.84 3.38
C ILE A 60 -9.52 4.61 2.22
N ARG A 61 -8.95 5.76 1.87
CA ARG A 61 -9.43 6.58 0.76
C ARG A 61 -9.27 5.87 -0.59
N LEU A 62 -8.14 5.23 -0.83
CA LEU A 62 -7.93 4.42 -2.03
C LEU A 62 -8.95 3.27 -2.15
N LEU A 63 -9.22 2.54 -1.06
CA LEU A 63 -10.24 1.49 -1.05
C LEU A 63 -11.67 2.01 -1.24
N ALA A 64 -11.94 3.24 -0.82
CA ALA A 64 -13.27 3.86 -0.96
C ALA A 64 -13.51 4.38 -2.38
N GLU A 65 -12.49 4.97 -3.02
CA GLU A 65 -12.61 5.71 -4.28
C GLU A 65 -12.29 4.86 -5.53
N VAL A 66 -11.50 3.78 -5.38
CA VAL A 66 -11.10 2.95 -6.52
C VAL A 66 -12.06 1.78 -6.69
N ASP A 67 -12.78 1.77 -7.82
CA ASP A 67 -13.71 0.68 -8.13
C ASP A 67 -12.98 -0.68 -8.22
N GLY A 68 -13.58 -1.67 -7.60
CA GLY A 68 -13.02 -3.01 -7.55
C GLY A 68 -11.87 -3.19 -6.55
N ALA A 69 -11.44 -2.14 -5.83
CA ALA A 69 -10.41 -2.26 -4.81
C ALA A 69 -10.91 -3.13 -3.64
N VAL A 70 -10.13 -4.18 -3.32
CA VAL A 70 -10.47 -5.17 -2.29
C VAL A 70 -9.49 -5.20 -1.13
N PHE A 71 -8.22 -4.86 -1.37
CA PHE A 71 -7.14 -4.92 -0.38
C PHE A 71 -6.10 -3.83 -0.65
N ALA A 72 -5.64 -3.17 0.39
CA ALA A 72 -4.51 -2.25 0.35
C ALA A 72 -3.52 -2.62 1.46
N TYR A 73 -2.25 -2.64 1.13
CA TYR A 73 -1.16 -2.96 2.06
C TYR A 73 -0.11 -1.86 2.00
N CYS A 74 0.38 -1.40 3.15
CA CYS A 74 1.47 -0.42 3.19
C CYS A 74 2.63 -0.84 4.09
N TYR A 75 3.81 -0.43 3.68
CA TYR A 75 4.99 -0.35 4.52
C TYR A 75 5.84 0.84 4.06
N SER A 76 6.51 1.51 5.00
CA SER A 76 7.21 2.75 4.66
C SER A 76 6.28 3.69 3.86
N ASP A 77 6.76 4.28 2.79
CA ASP A 77 6.05 5.19 1.88
C ASP A 77 5.47 4.48 0.63
N GLU A 78 5.37 3.15 0.66
CA GLU A 78 4.76 2.36 -0.41
C GLU A 78 3.38 1.84 0.01
N ILE A 79 2.40 1.96 -0.89
CA ILE A 79 1.10 1.30 -0.83
C ILE A 79 0.96 0.36 -2.02
N THR A 80 0.58 -0.89 -1.76
CA THR A 80 0.17 -1.86 -2.78
C THR A 80 -1.35 -2.02 -2.71
N LEU A 81 -2.05 -1.58 -3.75
CA LEU A 81 -3.49 -1.69 -3.89
C LEU A 81 -3.84 -2.85 -4.83
N VAL A 82 -4.75 -3.71 -4.41
CA VAL A 82 -5.29 -4.81 -5.19
C VAL A 82 -6.71 -4.47 -5.63
N SER A 83 -6.94 -4.47 -6.94
CA SER A 83 -8.26 -4.27 -7.52
C SER A 83 -8.68 -5.48 -8.37
N ARG A 84 -9.95 -5.86 -8.30
CA ARG A 84 -10.51 -6.99 -9.03
C ARG A 84 -11.56 -6.54 -10.03
N ASN A 85 -11.55 -7.13 -11.20
CA ASN A 85 -12.55 -6.95 -12.26
C ASN A 85 -13.04 -8.29 -12.84
N ASP A 86 -12.76 -9.38 -12.12
CA ASP A 86 -13.08 -10.77 -12.47
C ASP A 86 -14.17 -11.39 -11.58
N GLN A 87 -14.83 -10.60 -10.73
CA GLN A 87 -15.79 -11.07 -9.73
C GLN A 87 -17.08 -11.64 -10.37
N THR A 88 -17.60 -10.97 -11.40
CA THR A 88 -18.75 -11.41 -12.16
C THR A 88 -18.49 -11.23 -13.66
N HIS A 89 -19.37 -11.78 -14.50
CA HIS A 89 -19.29 -11.59 -15.94
C HIS A 89 -19.39 -10.10 -16.35
N GLU A 90 -20.17 -9.32 -15.62
CA GLU A 90 -20.47 -7.91 -15.90
C GLU A 90 -19.45 -6.93 -15.27
N THR A 91 -18.63 -7.39 -14.31
CA THR A 91 -17.66 -6.50 -13.64
C THR A 91 -16.66 -5.95 -14.65
N GLU A 92 -16.52 -4.63 -14.69
CA GLU A 92 -15.60 -3.91 -15.54
C GLU A 92 -14.43 -3.33 -14.71
N PRO A 93 -13.24 -3.21 -15.29
CA PRO A 93 -12.14 -2.56 -14.58
C PRO A 93 -12.37 -1.05 -14.49
N TRP A 94 -11.94 -0.45 -13.39
CA TRP A 94 -11.99 1.00 -13.18
C TRP A 94 -11.39 1.75 -14.37
N TYR A 95 -11.99 2.85 -14.80
CA TYR A 95 -11.65 3.58 -16.02
C TYR A 95 -11.53 2.70 -17.28
N ASN A 96 -12.32 1.64 -17.37
CA ASN A 96 -12.24 0.67 -18.47
C ASN A 96 -10.80 0.15 -18.70
N GLY A 97 -10.03 0.02 -17.59
CA GLY A 97 -8.67 -0.50 -17.62
C GLY A 97 -7.60 0.45 -18.17
N SER A 98 -7.90 1.73 -18.40
CA SER A 98 -6.90 2.69 -18.90
C SER A 98 -5.76 2.85 -17.91
N ILE A 99 -4.54 2.43 -18.30
CA ILE A 99 -3.35 2.41 -17.45
C ILE A 99 -3.01 3.82 -16.96
N GLN A 100 -3.04 4.80 -17.85
CA GLN A 100 -2.72 6.19 -17.53
C GLN A 100 -3.72 6.79 -16.52
N LYS A 101 -5.02 6.53 -16.71
CA LYS A 101 -6.06 7.04 -15.81
C LYS A 101 -5.98 6.39 -14.43
N ILE A 102 -5.79 5.08 -14.37
CA ILE A 102 -5.64 4.36 -13.11
C ILE A 102 -4.43 4.90 -12.34
N SER A 103 -3.27 5.00 -12.99
CA SER A 103 -2.04 5.48 -12.35
C SER A 103 -2.14 6.94 -11.91
N SER A 104 -2.66 7.83 -12.75
CA SER A 104 -2.79 9.25 -12.40
C SER A 104 -3.82 9.48 -11.29
N ALA A 105 -4.97 8.81 -11.35
CA ALA A 105 -6.02 8.97 -10.35
C ALA A 105 -5.59 8.41 -8.98
N THR A 106 -4.97 7.23 -8.92
CA THR A 106 -4.47 6.65 -7.66
C THR A 106 -3.38 7.50 -7.03
N SER A 107 -2.45 8.07 -7.82
CA SER A 107 -1.44 9.02 -7.32
C SER A 107 -2.08 10.28 -6.75
N SER A 108 -3.09 10.83 -7.43
CA SER A 108 -3.81 12.04 -7.00
C SER A 108 -4.57 11.78 -5.70
N ILE A 109 -5.32 10.67 -5.62
CA ILE A 109 -6.04 10.28 -4.40
C ILE A 109 -5.04 10.11 -3.24
N ALA A 110 -3.92 9.43 -3.46
CA ALA A 110 -2.93 9.21 -2.41
C ALA A 110 -2.33 10.53 -1.93
N SER A 111 -1.91 11.42 -2.83
CA SER A 111 -1.29 12.70 -2.48
C SER A 111 -2.25 13.61 -1.71
N THR A 112 -3.48 13.76 -2.20
CA THR A 112 -4.49 14.60 -1.56
C THR A 112 -4.94 14.03 -0.22
N SER A 113 -5.17 12.72 -0.13
CA SER A 113 -5.62 12.08 1.11
C SER A 113 -4.55 12.14 2.20
N PHE A 114 -3.29 11.92 1.86
CA PHE A 114 -2.18 12.02 2.80
C PHE A 114 -2.05 13.45 3.34
N LEU A 115 -2.11 14.46 2.46
CA LEU A 115 -2.05 15.86 2.84
C LEU A 115 -3.25 16.27 3.72
N MET A 116 -4.47 15.88 3.32
CA MET A 116 -5.68 16.17 4.10
C MET A 116 -5.59 15.59 5.51
N SER A 117 -5.15 14.33 5.61
CA SER A 117 -4.97 13.69 6.92
C SER A 117 -3.90 14.38 7.76
N ALA A 118 -2.81 14.86 7.15
CA ALA A 118 -1.77 15.61 7.88
C ALA A 118 -2.34 16.94 8.43
N LEU A 119 -3.10 17.66 7.63
CA LEU A 119 -3.74 18.91 8.06
C LEU A 119 -4.78 18.71 9.15
N GLU A 120 -5.63 17.68 9.03
CA GLU A 120 -6.68 17.36 10.02
C GLU A 120 -6.12 16.91 11.38
N ASN A 121 -4.88 16.42 11.41
CA ASN A 121 -4.23 15.92 12.63
C ASN A 121 -3.06 16.80 13.10
N ASP A 122 -2.89 18.01 12.54
CA ASP A 122 -1.81 18.94 12.87
C ASP A 122 -0.39 18.31 12.74
N ILE A 123 -0.22 17.41 11.77
CA ILE A 123 1.07 16.75 11.51
C ILE A 123 1.87 17.59 10.51
N ASN A 124 3.02 18.08 10.95
CA ASN A 124 3.88 18.93 10.13
C ASN A 124 4.71 18.11 9.12
N LEU A 125 4.65 18.51 7.85
CA LEU A 125 5.40 17.97 6.74
C LEU A 125 6.31 19.02 6.11
N ILE A 126 7.39 18.60 5.45
CA ILE A 126 8.25 19.49 4.67
C ILE A 126 7.88 19.40 3.19
N GLY A 127 7.16 20.43 2.72
CA GLY A 127 6.64 20.49 1.35
C GLY A 127 5.46 19.55 1.10
N ASP A 128 5.09 19.42 -0.17
CA ASP A 128 3.91 18.66 -0.57
C ASP A 128 4.20 17.16 -0.65
N PRO A 129 3.32 16.31 -0.11
CA PRO A 129 3.43 14.87 -0.28
C PRO A 129 3.01 14.47 -1.70
N ILE A 130 3.96 14.09 -2.53
CA ILE A 130 3.71 13.64 -3.90
C ILE A 130 3.87 12.14 -3.96
N PHE A 131 2.82 11.46 -4.42
CA PHE A 131 2.87 10.04 -4.75
C PHE A 131 2.94 9.84 -6.25
N THR A 132 3.65 8.81 -6.68
CA THR A 132 3.63 8.27 -8.04
C THR A 132 3.02 6.88 -8.00
N SER A 133 2.42 6.43 -9.09
CA SER A 133 1.90 5.06 -9.14
C SER A 133 2.21 4.37 -10.46
N SER A 134 2.34 3.06 -10.36
CA SER A 134 2.44 2.15 -11.50
C SER A 134 1.49 0.98 -11.29
N SER A 135 0.90 0.51 -12.38
CA SER A 135 -0.09 -0.57 -12.32
C SER A 135 0.28 -1.67 -13.29
N PHE A 136 -0.03 -2.91 -12.93
CA PHE A 136 0.14 -4.09 -13.76
C PHE A 136 -0.93 -5.13 -13.43
N VAL A 137 -1.14 -6.08 -14.34
CA VAL A 137 -2.05 -7.21 -14.11
C VAL A 137 -1.27 -8.47 -13.76
N VAL A 138 -1.91 -9.35 -13.01
CA VAL A 138 -1.39 -10.69 -12.70
C VAL A 138 -2.40 -11.74 -13.15
N PRO A 139 -1.96 -12.96 -13.50
CA PRO A 139 -2.83 -13.94 -14.17
C PRO A 139 -3.96 -14.50 -13.28
N ASN A 140 -3.79 -14.50 -11.98
CA ASN A 140 -4.77 -15.11 -11.06
C ASN A 140 -4.58 -14.62 -9.61
N THR A 141 -5.47 -15.05 -8.70
CA THR A 141 -5.42 -14.72 -7.27
C THR A 141 -4.15 -15.22 -6.58
N MET A 142 -3.58 -16.36 -6.98
CA MET A 142 -2.35 -16.87 -6.36
C MET A 142 -1.18 -15.92 -6.62
N GLU A 143 -1.07 -15.33 -7.82
CA GLU A 143 -0.04 -14.34 -8.11
C GLU A 143 -0.28 -13.00 -7.40
N VAL A 144 -1.53 -12.66 -7.06
CA VAL A 144 -1.81 -11.55 -6.12
C VAL A 144 -1.22 -11.88 -4.74
N VAL A 145 -1.48 -13.08 -4.22
CA VAL A 145 -0.96 -13.54 -2.92
C VAL A 145 0.57 -13.55 -2.94
N ASN A 146 1.21 -14.10 -3.98
CA ASN A 146 2.66 -14.11 -4.14
C ASN A 146 3.24 -12.68 -4.16
N THR A 147 2.55 -11.74 -4.82
CA THR A 147 2.94 -10.32 -4.81
C THR A 147 2.92 -9.76 -3.39
N LEU A 148 1.87 -10.00 -2.62
CA LEU A 148 1.74 -9.51 -1.25
C LEU A 148 2.75 -10.18 -0.29
N ILE A 149 3.06 -11.46 -0.46
CA ILE A 149 4.13 -12.15 0.28
C ILE A 149 5.47 -11.47 0.02
N ASN A 150 5.80 -11.21 -1.25
CA ASN A 150 7.03 -10.51 -1.62
C ASN A 150 7.09 -9.09 -1.03
N LYS A 151 5.97 -8.36 -1.02
CA LYS A 151 5.88 -7.03 -0.40
C LYS A 151 6.07 -7.07 1.11
N GLN A 152 5.51 -8.06 1.81
CA GLN A 152 5.73 -8.21 3.25
C GLN A 152 7.18 -8.62 3.57
N GLN A 153 7.83 -9.43 2.73
CA GLN A 153 9.25 -9.72 2.88
C GLN A 153 10.11 -8.45 2.71
N SER A 154 9.78 -7.62 1.73
CA SER A 154 10.43 -6.31 1.53
C SER A 154 10.20 -5.38 2.72
N ALA A 155 9.00 -5.38 3.29
CA ALA A 155 8.67 -4.61 4.50
C ALA A 155 9.53 -5.02 5.69
N PHE A 156 9.70 -6.33 5.91
CA PHE A 156 10.57 -6.86 6.97
C PHE A 156 12.03 -6.41 6.78
N ASN A 157 12.59 -6.61 5.59
CA ASN A 157 13.96 -6.22 5.30
C ASN A 157 14.19 -4.70 5.47
N TYR A 158 13.23 -3.89 4.98
CA TYR A 158 13.26 -2.44 5.15
C TYR A 158 13.19 -2.04 6.62
N SER A 159 12.30 -2.64 7.40
CA SER A 159 12.12 -2.28 8.80
C SER A 159 13.33 -2.64 9.65
N VAL A 160 13.95 -3.81 9.42
CA VAL A 160 15.21 -4.20 10.06
C VAL A 160 16.32 -3.20 9.74
N HIS A 161 16.48 -2.89 8.43
CA HIS A 161 17.50 -1.90 8.02
C HIS A 161 17.24 -0.54 8.65
N SER A 162 15.99 -0.05 8.61
CA SER A 162 15.61 1.25 9.17
C SER A 162 15.85 1.34 10.68
N ALA A 163 15.45 0.29 11.43
CA ALA A 163 15.70 0.23 12.87
C ALA A 163 17.20 0.31 13.18
N CYS A 164 18.00 -0.53 12.54
CA CYS A 164 19.42 -0.57 12.74
C CYS A 164 20.10 0.76 12.34
N TYR A 165 19.76 1.28 11.16
CA TYR A 165 20.32 2.52 10.62
C TYR A 165 20.09 3.71 11.54
N PHE A 166 18.86 3.99 11.94
CA PHE A 166 18.57 5.16 12.76
C PHE A 166 19.04 5.03 14.21
N GLU A 167 19.10 3.82 14.75
CA GLU A 167 19.64 3.61 16.09
C GLU A 167 21.18 3.78 16.11
N LEU A 168 21.89 3.28 15.10
CA LEU A 168 23.33 3.45 14.98
C LEU A 168 23.73 4.92 14.69
N LEU A 169 22.92 5.67 13.95
CA LEU A 169 23.17 7.11 13.71
C LEU A 169 23.17 7.96 14.99
N LYS A 170 22.66 7.45 16.11
CA LYS A 170 22.77 8.13 17.42
C LYS A 170 24.19 8.09 17.98
N LYS A 171 25.04 7.18 17.46
CA LYS A 171 26.41 6.94 17.96
C LYS A 171 27.49 7.17 16.91
N TYR A 172 27.18 6.94 15.64
CA TYR A 172 28.14 6.89 14.54
C TYR A 172 27.76 7.86 13.42
N THR A 173 28.72 8.16 12.54
CA THR A 173 28.50 9.00 11.35
C THR A 173 27.74 8.24 10.25
N TYR A 174 27.16 8.98 9.30
CA TYR A 174 26.44 8.41 8.16
C TYR A 174 27.31 7.41 7.37
N ASP A 175 28.54 7.81 7.01
CA ASP A 175 29.44 6.97 6.21
C ASP A 175 29.78 5.66 6.95
N THR A 176 30.04 5.73 8.26
CA THR A 176 30.32 4.54 9.08
C THR A 176 29.13 3.60 9.14
N VAL A 177 27.90 4.13 9.32
CA VAL A 177 26.69 3.32 9.38
C VAL A 177 26.40 2.67 8.04
N ASP A 178 26.48 3.42 6.94
CA ASP A 178 26.26 2.90 5.59
C ASP A 178 27.25 1.78 5.25
N ASP A 179 28.54 1.97 5.50
CA ASP A 179 29.57 0.96 5.26
C ASP A 179 29.35 -0.30 6.13
N THR A 180 28.96 -0.13 7.39
CA THR A 180 28.68 -1.25 8.30
C THR A 180 27.47 -2.07 7.84
N LEU A 181 26.39 -1.42 7.40
CA LEU A 181 25.14 -2.10 7.07
C LEU A 181 25.09 -2.69 5.65
N LYS A 182 25.98 -2.23 4.75
CA LYS A 182 25.91 -2.51 3.31
C LYS A 182 25.88 -3.99 2.95
N ASN A 183 26.63 -4.82 3.66
CA ASN A 183 26.81 -6.23 3.33
C ASN A 183 26.15 -7.19 4.34
N LEU A 184 25.44 -6.68 5.34
CA LEU A 184 24.81 -7.49 6.36
C LEU A 184 23.43 -7.99 5.91
N THR A 185 23.16 -9.25 6.22
CA THR A 185 21.81 -9.85 6.13
C THR A 185 20.86 -9.20 7.14
N SER A 186 19.55 -9.49 7.04
CA SER A 186 18.58 -9.00 8.02
C SER A 186 18.83 -9.57 9.41
N GLU A 187 19.21 -10.84 9.50
CA GLU A 187 19.55 -11.51 10.76
C GLU A 187 20.77 -10.84 11.43
N GLU A 188 21.85 -10.64 10.68
CA GLU A 188 23.06 -9.95 11.19
C GLU A 188 22.78 -8.51 11.62
N LYS A 189 21.87 -7.79 10.95
CA LYS A 189 21.45 -6.46 11.37
C LYS A 189 20.64 -6.49 12.66
N ILE A 190 19.80 -7.50 12.88
CA ILE A 190 19.05 -7.66 14.13
C ILE A 190 20.02 -7.92 15.28
N ASP A 191 21.02 -8.79 15.08
CA ASP A 191 22.03 -9.10 16.09
C ASP A 191 22.87 -7.85 16.40
N LEU A 192 23.30 -7.10 15.38
CA LEU A 192 24.02 -5.85 15.52
C LEU A 192 23.20 -4.79 16.29
N LEU A 193 21.92 -4.63 15.96
CA LEU A 193 21.01 -3.73 16.67
C LEU A 193 20.99 -4.05 18.17
N PHE A 194 20.83 -5.32 18.52
CA PHE A 194 20.81 -5.75 19.91
C PHE A 194 22.17 -5.54 20.59
N GLN A 195 23.27 -5.92 19.96
CA GLN A 195 24.62 -5.76 20.52
C GLN A 195 24.96 -4.28 20.77
N GLU A 196 24.61 -3.40 19.85
CA GLU A 196 24.96 -1.98 19.92
C GLU A 196 24.03 -1.16 20.83
N THR A 197 22.77 -1.56 20.95
CA THR A 197 21.74 -0.72 21.57
C THR A 197 20.96 -1.39 22.72
N GLY A 198 21.01 -2.71 22.83
CA GLY A 198 20.17 -3.51 23.72
C GLY A 198 18.71 -3.59 23.28
N ILE A 199 18.37 -3.07 22.07
CA ILE A 199 17.00 -3.08 21.59
C ILE A 199 16.72 -4.40 20.86
N GLU A 200 15.73 -5.14 21.32
CA GLU A 200 15.21 -6.30 20.62
C GLU A 200 14.33 -5.83 19.44
N PHE A 201 14.63 -6.26 18.21
CA PHE A 201 13.83 -5.89 17.04
C PHE A 201 12.34 -6.26 17.20
N ASN A 202 12.05 -7.36 17.89
CA ASN A 202 10.69 -7.81 18.16
C ASN A 202 9.90 -6.91 19.13
N SER A 203 10.54 -5.98 19.82
CA SER A 203 9.87 -5.00 20.68
C SER A 203 9.14 -3.89 19.88
N TYR A 204 9.52 -3.69 18.60
CA TYR A 204 8.76 -2.79 17.74
C TYR A 204 7.38 -3.39 17.38
N SER A 205 6.37 -2.52 17.20
CA SER A 205 5.02 -2.97 16.87
C SER A 205 4.98 -3.79 15.56
N SER A 206 4.01 -4.69 15.46
CA SER A 206 3.81 -5.56 14.29
C SER A 206 3.67 -4.75 13.01
N SER A 207 2.95 -3.63 13.07
CA SER A 207 2.73 -2.72 11.94
C SER A 207 4.03 -2.12 11.37
N PHE A 208 5.02 -1.84 12.20
CA PHE A 208 6.33 -1.37 11.75
C PHE A 208 7.19 -2.48 11.17
N ARG A 209 7.06 -3.70 11.69
CA ARG A 209 7.85 -4.85 11.27
C ARG A 209 7.30 -5.57 10.03
N LYS A 210 5.97 -5.59 9.88
CA LYS A 210 5.26 -6.36 8.85
C LYS A 210 4.37 -5.51 7.93
N GLY A 211 4.31 -4.19 8.16
CA GLY A 211 3.37 -3.31 7.49
C GLY A 211 1.96 -3.35 8.09
N ALA A 212 1.05 -2.61 7.47
CA ALA A 212 -0.38 -2.57 7.81
C ALA A 212 -1.22 -2.78 6.56
N ALA A 213 -2.45 -3.28 6.74
CA ALA A 213 -3.39 -3.46 5.64
C ALA A 213 -4.74 -2.82 5.92
N CYS A 214 -5.45 -2.49 4.84
CA CYS A 214 -6.86 -2.13 4.88
C CYS A 214 -7.61 -3.03 3.90
N TYR A 215 -8.79 -3.50 4.31
CA TYR A 215 -9.67 -4.33 3.49
C TYR A 215 -11.11 -4.25 3.99
N ARG A 216 -12.05 -4.77 3.19
CA ARG A 216 -13.46 -4.82 3.59
C ARG A 216 -13.71 -6.08 4.40
N ALA A 217 -14.10 -5.90 5.67
CA ALA A 217 -14.48 -6.99 6.56
C ALA A 217 -15.95 -6.88 6.97
N PRO A 218 -16.64 -8.01 7.19
CA PRO A 218 -17.99 -8.00 7.72
C PRO A 218 -17.99 -7.44 9.14
N LYS A 219 -18.86 -6.48 9.41
CA LYS A 219 -19.06 -5.90 10.73
C LYS A 219 -20.54 -5.96 11.07
N LEU A 220 -20.85 -6.52 12.23
CA LEU A 220 -22.21 -6.49 12.79
C LEU A 220 -22.53 -5.06 13.20
N ILE A 221 -23.67 -4.56 12.73
CA ILE A 221 -24.20 -3.25 13.07
C ILE A 221 -25.49 -3.46 13.83
N ASP A 222 -25.55 -2.97 15.05
CA ASP A 222 -26.76 -2.92 15.86
C ASP A 222 -27.53 -1.65 15.50
N HIS A 223 -28.79 -1.79 15.11
CA HIS A 223 -29.70 -0.67 14.85
C HIS A 223 -30.46 -0.30 16.13
N GLN A 224 -30.93 0.94 16.21
CA GLN A 224 -31.70 1.44 17.36
C GLN A 224 -33.03 0.70 17.61
N ASP A 225 -33.53 0.01 16.60
CA ASP A 225 -34.74 -0.82 16.67
C ASP A 225 -34.46 -2.26 17.18
N GLY A 226 -33.21 -2.55 17.55
CA GLY A 226 -32.78 -3.87 18.02
C GLY A 226 -32.47 -4.87 16.91
N SER A 227 -32.60 -4.49 15.64
CA SER A 227 -32.19 -5.33 14.51
C SER A 227 -30.68 -5.32 14.33
N GLN A 228 -30.14 -6.42 13.82
CA GLN A 228 -28.71 -6.56 13.51
C GLN A 228 -28.53 -6.74 12.00
N GLU A 229 -27.59 -5.99 11.43
CA GLU A 229 -27.22 -6.09 10.02
C GLU A 229 -25.70 -6.30 9.87
N ILE A 230 -25.31 -7.22 8.99
CA ILE A 230 -23.88 -7.40 8.64
C ILE A 230 -23.57 -6.51 7.44
N LYS A 231 -22.70 -5.51 7.67
CA LYS A 231 -22.19 -4.64 6.59
C LYS A 231 -20.68 -4.80 6.43
N ASN A 232 -20.24 -4.84 5.18
CA ASN A 232 -18.81 -4.77 4.88
C ASN A 232 -18.29 -3.36 5.12
N LYS A 233 -17.43 -3.21 6.13
CA LYS A 233 -16.73 -1.96 6.42
C LYS A 233 -15.24 -2.07 6.11
N ILE A 234 -14.65 -0.96 5.66
CA ILE A 234 -13.20 -0.86 5.54
C ILE A 234 -12.61 -0.91 6.95
N THR A 235 -11.73 -1.88 7.16
CA THR A 235 -11.06 -2.15 8.43
C THR A 235 -9.56 -2.00 8.24
N ILE A 236 -8.89 -1.38 9.22
CA ILE A 236 -7.43 -1.33 9.31
C ILE A 236 -6.98 -2.52 10.14
N ASP A 237 -5.98 -3.25 9.66
CA ASP A 237 -5.30 -4.31 10.36
C ASP A 237 -3.81 -3.94 10.50
N ALA A 238 -3.39 -3.65 11.72
CA ALA A 238 -2.04 -3.26 12.08
C ALA A 238 -1.26 -4.42 12.75
N ASP A 239 -1.89 -5.58 12.95
CA ASP A 239 -1.26 -6.78 13.50
C ASP A 239 -1.37 -7.97 12.53
N LEU A 240 -0.84 -7.77 11.35
CA LEU A 240 -0.92 -8.72 10.25
C LEU A 240 -0.21 -10.05 10.56
N PRO A 241 -0.79 -11.18 10.16
CA PRO A 241 -0.09 -12.46 10.16
C PRO A 241 1.09 -12.44 9.16
N THR A 242 1.99 -13.39 9.30
CA THR A 242 3.02 -13.62 8.27
C THR A 242 2.34 -14.23 7.04
N PHE A 243 2.30 -13.51 5.93
CA PHE A 243 1.54 -13.85 4.73
C PHE A 243 1.95 -15.20 4.12
N SER A 244 3.24 -15.51 4.10
CA SER A 244 3.74 -16.80 3.59
C SER A 244 3.26 -18.01 4.40
N LYS A 245 2.85 -17.81 5.65
CA LYS A 245 2.32 -18.85 6.54
C LYS A 245 0.79 -18.84 6.62
N ASN A 246 0.14 -17.84 6.00
CA ASN A 246 -1.30 -17.60 6.10
C ASN A 246 -1.90 -17.24 4.73
N ILE A 247 -1.64 -18.09 3.73
CA ILE A 247 -2.09 -17.91 2.34
C ILE A 247 -3.61 -17.84 2.25
N ASP A 248 -4.31 -18.67 3.03
CA ASP A 248 -5.77 -18.71 3.05
C ASP A 248 -6.37 -17.39 3.53
N PHE A 249 -5.80 -16.76 4.55
CA PHE A 249 -6.20 -15.44 5.03
C PHE A 249 -6.24 -14.40 3.89
N LEU A 250 -5.15 -14.31 3.10
CA LEU A 250 -5.09 -13.41 1.95
C LEU A 250 -6.09 -13.79 0.86
N SER A 251 -6.12 -15.08 0.51
CA SER A 251 -6.99 -15.59 -0.56
C SER A 251 -8.46 -15.33 -0.26
N GLU A 252 -8.89 -15.52 0.98
CA GLU A 252 -10.26 -15.29 1.44
C GLU A 252 -10.63 -13.80 1.38
N ILE A 253 -9.77 -12.91 1.87
CA ILE A 253 -10.01 -11.46 1.79
C ILE A 253 -10.06 -10.99 0.34
N ILE A 254 -9.09 -11.38 -0.48
CA ILE A 254 -9.01 -10.96 -1.89
C ILE A 254 -10.21 -11.46 -2.68
N THR A 255 -10.67 -12.69 -2.42
CA THR A 255 -11.81 -13.27 -3.15
C THR A 255 -13.17 -12.92 -2.57
N GLY A 256 -13.21 -12.37 -1.36
CA GLY A 256 -14.45 -12.09 -0.64
C GLY A 256 -15.19 -13.35 -0.13
N LYS A 257 -14.54 -14.51 -0.12
CA LYS A 257 -15.21 -15.79 0.25
C LYS A 257 -15.53 -15.90 1.74
N ASN A 258 -14.85 -15.16 2.61
CA ASN A 258 -15.12 -15.15 4.07
C ASN A 258 -16.27 -14.23 4.48
N ILE A 259 -16.81 -13.44 3.57
CA ILE A 259 -17.91 -12.50 3.84
C ILE A 259 -19.24 -13.23 4.13
N LEU A 260 -19.31 -14.55 3.84
CA LEU A 260 -20.55 -15.34 3.89
C LEU A 260 -20.53 -16.50 4.92
N LYS A 261 -19.51 -16.60 5.78
CA LYS A 261 -19.37 -17.71 6.75
C LYS A 261 -19.61 -17.31 8.22
N LEU A 262 -20.42 -16.27 8.43
CA LEU A 262 -20.95 -15.94 9.77
C LEU A 262 -22.44 -16.21 9.84
#